data_b91b83d8d747daca4f97834305afbad6
#
_entry.id   b91b83d8d747daca4f97834305afbad6
#
_cell.length_a   1.000
_cell.length_b   1.000
_cell.length_c   1.000
_cell.angle_alpha   90.00
_cell.angle_beta   90.00
_cell.angle_gamma   90.00
#
_symmetry.space_group_name_H-M   'P 1'
#
loop_
_entity.id
_entity.type
_entity.pdbx_description
1 polymer ?
#
loop_
_entity_poly.entity_id
_entity_poly.type
_entity_poly.pdbx_seq_one_letter_code
_entity_poly.pdbx_strand_id
1 'polypeptide(L)'
;MDEYNLEEVVSEIYELGEYAKPFAKTINDITNVINSGKEKILFEGAQGFLLDIDHGTYPFVTSSNVHASYASIGSGLNPKVINHILAITKAYTTRVGNGPFPTEQDNEIGNKLGEIGHEFGTVTNRKRRCGWFDSVLVRQALIQSGATGIALTKIDVLDQFDEIKMCVGYNLNGKEIDYYPSSEQDLSLIHISEPTRHRG
;
A
#
# COMPACT_ATOMS: atom_id res chain seq x y z
N MET A 1 -29.99 5.43 -18.71
CA MET A 1 -29.88 5.33 -17.24
C MET A 1 -31.13 4.58 -16.83
N ASP A 2 -30.96 3.34 -16.38
CA ASP A 2 -32.07 2.55 -15.90
C ASP A 2 -32.62 3.23 -14.65
N GLU A 3 -33.93 3.50 -14.64
CA GLU A 3 -34.62 4.06 -13.48
C GLU A 3 -34.66 2.98 -12.39
N TYR A 4 -33.86 3.17 -11.35
CA TYR A 4 -33.90 2.29 -10.18
C TYR A 4 -35.25 2.48 -9.46
N ASN A 5 -35.93 1.37 -9.20
CA ASN A 5 -37.08 1.37 -8.34
C ASN A 5 -36.66 1.58 -6.88
N LEU A 6 -36.90 2.77 -6.35
CA LEU A 6 -36.44 3.15 -5.01
C LEU A 6 -37.04 2.23 -3.92
N GLU A 7 -38.29 1.80 -4.06
CA GLU A 7 -38.94 0.90 -3.09
C GLU A 7 -38.27 -0.47 -3.04
N GLU A 8 -37.91 -1.00 -4.21
CA GLU A 8 -37.20 -2.28 -4.35
C GLU A 8 -35.81 -2.20 -3.70
N VAL A 9 -35.03 -1.14 -4.01
CA VAL A 9 -33.72 -0.91 -3.41
C VAL A 9 -33.79 -0.79 -1.89
N VAL A 10 -34.77 -0.05 -1.36
CA VAL A 10 -34.97 0.09 0.09
C VAL A 10 -35.34 -1.25 0.72
N SER A 11 -36.19 -2.06 0.08
CA SER A 11 -36.54 -3.39 0.57
C SER A 11 -35.32 -4.32 0.63
N GLU A 12 -34.52 -4.36 -0.43
CA GLU A 12 -33.29 -5.16 -0.46
C GLU A 12 -32.28 -4.75 0.63
N ILE A 13 -32.08 -3.43 0.81
CA ILE A 13 -31.18 -2.93 1.87
C ILE A 13 -31.70 -3.32 3.26
N TYR A 14 -33.01 -3.25 3.48
CA TYR A 14 -33.60 -3.65 4.75
C TYR A 14 -33.41 -5.16 5.03
N GLU A 15 -33.67 -6.01 4.05
CA GLU A 15 -33.47 -7.46 4.15
C GLU A 15 -31.99 -7.81 4.43
N LEU A 16 -31.05 -7.16 3.74
CA LEU A 16 -29.61 -7.31 4.00
C LEU A 16 -29.25 -6.86 5.41
N GLY A 17 -29.84 -5.79 5.91
CA GLY A 17 -29.66 -5.30 7.26
C GLY A 17 -30.12 -6.31 8.32
N GLU A 18 -31.30 -6.89 8.15
CA GLU A 18 -31.79 -7.93 9.07
C GLU A 18 -30.93 -9.21 9.03
N TYR A 19 -30.47 -9.60 7.83
CA TYR A 19 -29.52 -10.71 7.67
C TYR A 19 -28.18 -10.46 8.38
N ALA A 20 -27.63 -9.26 8.28
CA ALA A 20 -26.36 -8.91 8.88
C ALA A 20 -26.40 -8.72 10.41
N LYS A 21 -27.57 -8.38 10.97
CA LYS A 21 -27.77 -8.03 12.37
C LYS A 21 -27.21 -9.05 13.38
N PRO A 22 -27.35 -10.40 13.22
CA PRO A 22 -26.77 -11.36 14.13
C PRO A 22 -25.25 -11.37 14.14
N PHE A 23 -24.60 -10.85 13.08
CA PHE A 23 -23.14 -10.82 12.92
C PHE A 23 -22.57 -9.48 13.35
N ALA A 24 -23.40 -8.45 13.56
CA ALA A 24 -22.95 -7.12 13.97
C ALA A 24 -22.38 -7.16 15.39
N LYS A 25 -21.18 -6.60 15.56
CA LYS A 25 -20.53 -6.41 16.85
C LYS A 25 -20.29 -4.92 17.09
N THR A 26 -20.47 -4.52 18.33
CA THR A 26 -20.20 -3.15 18.76
C THR A 26 -18.70 -2.97 19.06
N ILE A 27 -18.24 -1.70 19.11
CA ILE A 27 -16.90 -1.36 19.59
C ILE A 27 -16.68 -1.87 21.03
N ASN A 28 -17.71 -1.83 21.88
CA ASN A 28 -17.61 -2.35 23.24
C ASN A 28 -17.35 -3.85 23.26
N ASP A 29 -17.94 -4.62 22.34
CA ASP A 29 -17.70 -6.06 22.24
C ASP A 29 -16.24 -6.31 21.85
N ILE A 30 -15.69 -5.58 20.88
CA ILE A 30 -14.28 -5.69 20.47
C ILE A 30 -13.35 -5.28 21.62
N THR A 31 -13.66 -4.20 22.33
CA THR A 31 -12.88 -3.74 23.48
C THR A 31 -12.87 -4.77 24.60
N ASN A 32 -13.99 -5.42 24.88
CA ASN A 32 -14.09 -6.48 25.87
C ASN A 32 -13.28 -7.72 25.46
N VAL A 33 -13.32 -8.10 24.20
CA VAL A 33 -12.51 -9.21 23.65
C VAL A 33 -11.03 -8.94 23.86
N ILE A 34 -10.56 -7.75 23.50
CA ILE A 34 -9.15 -7.35 23.66
C ILE A 34 -8.74 -7.31 25.14
N ASN A 35 -9.55 -6.66 25.99
CA ASN A 35 -9.25 -6.53 27.40
C ASN A 35 -9.25 -7.87 28.14
N SER A 36 -9.97 -8.88 27.63
CA SER A 36 -9.95 -10.23 28.20
C SER A 36 -8.58 -10.91 28.06
N GLY A 37 -7.74 -10.47 27.11
CA GLY A 37 -6.44 -11.08 26.81
C GLY A 37 -6.50 -12.52 26.30
N LYS A 38 -7.70 -13.04 26.03
CA LYS A 38 -7.91 -14.44 25.61
C LYS A 38 -7.76 -14.63 24.11
N GLU A 39 -8.00 -13.57 23.35
CA GLU A 39 -8.01 -13.61 21.89
C GLU A 39 -6.84 -12.83 21.31
N LYS A 40 -6.33 -13.29 20.18
CA LYS A 40 -5.38 -12.56 19.35
C LYS A 40 -6.14 -11.91 18.22
N ILE A 41 -5.91 -10.61 18.00
CA ILE A 41 -6.58 -9.84 16.97
C ILE A 41 -5.56 -9.45 15.91
N LEU A 42 -5.89 -9.74 14.66
CA LEU A 42 -5.15 -9.32 13.49
C LEU A 42 -5.96 -8.25 12.75
N PHE A 43 -5.35 -7.09 12.54
CA PHE A 43 -5.87 -6.08 11.64
C PHE A 43 -5.20 -6.22 10.28
N GLU A 44 -6.00 -6.41 9.26
CA GLU A 44 -5.52 -6.45 7.88
C GLU A 44 -5.89 -5.16 7.16
N GLY A 45 -4.86 -4.43 6.72
CA GLY A 45 -5.01 -3.25 5.88
C GLY A 45 -5.14 -3.62 4.40
N ALA A 46 -5.56 -2.65 3.61
CA ALA A 46 -5.66 -2.77 2.16
C ALA A 46 -4.83 -1.68 1.46
N GLN A 47 -4.69 -1.78 0.14
CA GLN A 47 -3.96 -0.85 -0.73
C GLN A 47 -2.46 -0.73 -0.37
N GLY A 48 -1.89 0.47 -0.53
CA GLY A 48 -0.49 0.75 -0.24
C GLY A 48 -0.32 2.15 0.35
N PHE A 49 0.74 2.35 1.10
CA PHE A 49 1.02 3.55 1.89
C PHE A 49 0.85 4.85 1.09
N LEU A 50 1.39 4.92 -0.15
CA LEU A 50 1.26 6.11 -1.00
C LEU A 50 -0.14 6.38 -1.55
N LEU A 51 -1.07 5.46 -1.35
CA LEU A 51 -2.48 5.63 -1.73
C LEU A 51 -3.34 6.17 -0.59
N ASP A 52 -2.77 6.40 0.60
CA ASP A 52 -3.50 7.02 1.72
C ASP A 52 -3.99 8.41 1.34
N ILE A 53 -5.26 8.73 1.67
CA ILE A 53 -5.87 9.99 1.27
C ILE A 53 -5.20 11.22 1.92
N ASP A 54 -4.66 11.07 3.13
CA ASP A 54 -4.03 12.16 3.88
C ASP A 54 -2.51 12.17 3.74
N HIS A 55 -1.87 11.00 3.64
CA HIS A 55 -0.41 10.83 3.67
C HIS A 55 0.18 10.34 2.36
N GLY A 56 -0.66 10.03 1.37
CA GLY A 56 -0.25 9.56 0.06
C GLY A 56 0.11 10.66 -0.94
N THR A 57 0.29 10.26 -2.18
CA THR A 57 0.62 11.15 -3.30
C THR A 57 -0.62 11.79 -3.91
N TYR A 58 -1.30 12.64 -3.15
CA TYR A 58 -2.49 13.35 -3.62
C TYR A 58 -2.20 14.14 -4.92
N PRO A 59 -3.09 14.15 -5.94
CA PRO A 59 -4.44 13.56 -5.96
C PRO A 59 -4.50 12.06 -6.35
N PHE A 60 -3.38 11.39 -6.52
CA PHE A 60 -3.29 9.99 -6.98
C PHE A 60 -3.36 9.03 -5.79
N VAL A 61 -4.47 9.06 -5.08
CA VAL A 61 -4.73 8.32 -3.84
C VAL A 61 -6.04 7.53 -3.93
N THR A 62 -6.29 6.66 -2.96
CA THR A 62 -7.61 6.05 -2.76
C THR A 62 -8.49 6.95 -1.90
N SER A 63 -9.79 6.69 -1.87
CA SER A 63 -10.76 7.48 -1.09
C SER A 63 -10.81 7.09 0.40
N SER A 64 -9.80 6.44 0.91
CA SER A 64 -9.73 5.97 2.30
C SER A 64 -8.33 6.11 2.88
N ASN A 65 -8.25 6.00 4.21
CA ASN A 65 -6.99 5.94 4.92
C ASN A 65 -6.48 4.49 4.92
N VAL A 66 -5.23 4.32 4.57
CA VAL A 66 -4.53 3.01 4.52
C VAL A 66 -3.38 2.94 5.51
N HIS A 67 -3.08 4.03 6.19
CA HIS A 67 -2.04 4.11 7.20
C HIS A 67 -2.38 3.23 8.41
N ALA A 68 -1.39 2.52 8.97
CA ALA A 68 -1.61 1.55 10.07
C ALA A 68 -2.28 2.15 11.31
N SER A 69 -2.09 3.44 11.61
CA SER A 69 -2.74 4.13 12.73
C SER A 69 -4.27 4.15 12.63
N TYR A 70 -4.81 4.03 11.42
CA TYR A 70 -6.26 3.99 11.22
C TYR A 70 -6.93 2.71 11.70
N ALA A 71 -6.16 1.64 11.93
CA ALA A 71 -6.68 0.45 12.59
C ALA A 71 -7.28 0.77 13.96
N SER A 72 -6.63 1.65 14.73
CA SER A 72 -7.15 2.14 16.02
C SER A 72 -8.38 3.04 15.84
N ILE A 73 -8.33 3.97 14.90
CA ILE A 73 -9.42 4.93 14.67
C ILE A 73 -10.67 4.18 14.17
N GLY A 74 -10.52 3.32 13.15
CA GLY A 74 -11.65 2.59 12.57
C GLY A 74 -12.28 1.56 13.50
N SER A 75 -11.50 0.99 14.42
CA SER A 75 -12.00 0.04 15.42
C SER A 75 -12.40 0.67 16.76
N GLY A 76 -12.08 1.96 16.97
CA GLY A 76 -12.32 2.66 18.24
C GLY A 76 -11.40 2.22 19.38
N LEU A 77 -10.30 1.53 19.07
CA LEU A 77 -9.38 1.00 20.07
C LEU A 77 -8.28 1.99 20.44
N ASN A 78 -7.77 1.83 21.65
CA ASN A 78 -6.58 2.56 22.07
C ASN A 78 -5.37 2.12 21.21
N PRO A 79 -4.65 3.05 20.55
CA PRO A 79 -3.50 2.70 19.72
C PRO A 79 -2.40 1.93 20.46
N LYS A 80 -2.31 2.04 21.78
CA LYS A 80 -1.32 1.31 22.60
C LYS A 80 -1.56 -0.20 22.66
N VAL A 81 -2.72 -0.69 22.23
CA VAL A 81 -2.98 -2.15 22.18
C VAL A 81 -2.40 -2.79 20.92
N ILE A 82 -2.01 -1.99 19.92
CA ILE A 82 -1.33 -2.47 18.72
C ILE A 82 0.16 -2.55 19.02
N ASN A 83 0.65 -3.77 19.25
CA ASN A 83 2.04 -3.99 19.66
C ASN A 83 2.98 -4.26 18.48
N HIS A 84 2.45 -4.77 17.39
CA HIS A 84 3.23 -5.15 16.21
C HIS A 84 2.56 -4.65 14.94
N ILE A 85 3.36 -4.02 14.08
CA ILE A 85 2.93 -3.59 12.74
C ILE A 85 3.87 -4.24 11.75
N LEU A 86 3.35 -5.19 10.98
CA LEU A 86 4.09 -5.87 9.93
C LEU A 86 3.79 -5.19 8.59
N ALA A 87 4.79 -4.54 8.02
CA ALA A 87 4.70 -3.97 6.70
C ALA A 87 4.96 -5.05 5.64
N ILE A 88 4.06 -5.17 4.68
CA ILE A 88 4.24 -6.06 3.54
C ILE A 88 4.73 -5.23 2.36
N THR A 89 5.87 -5.61 1.80
CA THR A 89 6.43 -4.97 0.61
C THR A 89 6.90 -6.02 -0.39
N LYS A 90 6.84 -5.70 -1.67
CA LYS A 90 7.43 -6.53 -2.72
C LYS A 90 8.92 -6.22 -2.85
N ALA A 91 9.69 -7.15 -3.38
CA ALA A 91 11.11 -6.93 -3.71
C ALA A 91 11.34 -5.98 -4.89
N TYR A 92 10.29 -5.46 -5.48
CA TYR A 92 10.25 -4.42 -6.51
C TYR A 92 9.01 -3.54 -6.28
N THR A 93 8.93 -2.38 -6.94
CA THR A 93 7.83 -1.45 -6.76
C THR A 93 6.79 -1.62 -7.85
N THR A 94 5.50 -1.51 -7.48
CA THR A 94 4.39 -1.49 -8.44
C THR A 94 3.43 -0.36 -8.15
N ARG A 95 2.81 0.20 -9.20
CA ARG A 95 1.78 1.22 -9.08
C ARG A 95 0.65 0.98 -10.07
N VAL A 96 -0.58 1.20 -9.62
CA VAL A 96 -1.77 1.23 -10.48
C VAL A 96 -2.14 2.67 -10.77
N GLY A 97 -2.41 2.98 -12.04
CA GLY A 97 -2.84 4.31 -12.45
C GLY A 97 -1.70 5.34 -12.51
N ASN A 98 -2.11 6.59 -12.53
CA ASN A 98 -1.21 7.74 -12.65
C ASN A 98 -0.55 8.06 -11.30
N GLY A 99 0.32 9.07 -11.31
CA GLY A 99 1.03 9.55 -10.15
C GLY A 99 2.53 9.26 -10.21
N PRO A 100 3.29 9.89 -9.33
CA PRO A 100 4.74 9.80 -9.34
C PRO A 100 5.24 8.39 -9.05
N PHE A 101 6.26 7.97 -9.78
CA PHE A 101 6.89 6.66 -9.64
C PHE A 101 8.37 6.76 -10.01
N PRO A 102 9.23 7.24 -9.11
CA PRO A 102 10.64 7.55 -9.42
C PRO A 102 11.45 6.38 -9.97
N THR A 103 11.20 5.16 -9.50
CA THR A 103 11.93 3.95 -9.91
C THR A 103 11.26 3.20 -11.06
N GLU A 104 10.24 3.78 -11.70
CA GLU A 104 9.54 3.14 -12.80
C GLU A 104 10.49 2.72 -13.92
N GLN A 105 10.23 1.56 -14.47
CA GLN A 105 10.92 1.02 -15.64
C GLN A 105 9.92 0.90 -16.79
N ASP A 106 9.78 1.97 -17.57
CA ASP A 106 8.94 1.97 -18.77
C ASP A 106 9.74 1.42 -19.97
N ASN A 107 10.17 0.17 -19.84
CA ASN A 107 11.02 -0.53 -20.77
C ASN A 107 10.84 -2.06 -20.63
N GLU A 108 11.73 -2.84 -21.27
CA GLU A 108 11.71 -4.31 -21.22
C GLU A 108 11.82 -4.86 -19.79
N ILE A 109 12.55 -4.20 -18.90
CA ILE A 109 12.70 -4.59 -17.49
C ILE A 109 11.35 -4.52 -16.77
N GLY A 110 10.65 -3.39 -16.90
CA GLY A 110 9.32 -3.22 -16.30
C GLY A 110 8.28 -4.18 -16.87
N ASN A 111 8.36 -4.47 -18.18
CA ASN A 111 7.52 -5.49 -18.81
C ASN A 111 7.80 -6.87 -18.23
N LYS A 112 9.07 -7.27 -18.13
CA LYS A 112 9.49 -8.55 -17.57
C LYS A 112 9.09 -8.70 -16.10
N LEU A 113 9.27 -7.66 -15.26
CA LEU A 113 8.77 -7.63 -13.88
C LEU A 113 7.25 -7.86 -13.81
N GLY A 114 6.50 -7.18 -14.68
CA GLY A 114 5.04 -7.29 -14.75
C GLY A 114 4.55 -8.66 -15.16
N GLU A 115 5.19 -9.29 -16.13
CA GLU A 115 4.84 -10.61 -16.65
C GLU A 115 5.15 -11.73 -15.64
N ILE A 116 6.39 -11.79 -15.14
CA ILE A 116 6.82 -12.80 -14.17
C ILE A 116 6.08 -12.64 -12.86
N GLY A 117 5.90 -11.38 -12.42
CA GLY A 117 5.20 -11.04 -11.19
C GLY A 117 3.67 -11.15 -11.28
N HIS A 118 3.11 -11.41 -12.48
CA HIS A 118 1.66 -11.38 -12.73
C HIS A 118 1.00 -10.08 -12.23
N GLU A 119 1.61 -8.94 -12.57
CA GLU A 119 1.20 -7.64 -12.05
C GLU A 119 0.04 -7.04 -12.86
N PHE A 120 -1.13 -7.64 -12.64
CA PHE A 120 -2.42 -7.21 -13.20
C PHE A 120 -3.44 -6.97 -12.09
N GLY A 121 -4.35 -6.03 -12.30
CA GLY A 121 -5.45 -5.79 -11.37
C GLY A 121 -6.43 -6.96 -11.35
N THR A 122 -6.74 -7.48 -10.18
CA THR A 122 -7.59 -8.68 -10.01
C THR A 122 -8.97 -8.52 -10.64
N VAL A 123 -9.57 -7.33 -10.55
CA VAL A 123 -10.92 -7.06 -11.06
C VAL A 123 -10.89 -6.49 -12.49
N THR A 124 -10.01 -5.53 -12.73
CA THR A 124 -9.97 -4.78 -14.00
C THR A 124 -9.00 -5.38 -15.02
N ASN A 125 -8.21 -6.35 -14.64
CA ASN A 125 -7.10 -6.93 -15.42
C ASN A 125 -6.14 -5.86 -16.01
N ARG A 126 -6.11 -4.66 -15.40
CA ARG A 126 -5.26 -3.56 -15.83
C ARG A 126 -3.83 -3.84 -15.43
N LYS A 127 -2.89 -3.72 -16.38
CA LYS A 127 -1.46 -3.85 -16.13
C LYS A 127 -1.01 -2.81 -15.11
N ARG A 128 -0.22 -3.23 -14.12
CA ARG A 128 0.47 -2.34 -13.18
C ARG A 128 1.77 -1.85 -13.77
N ARG A 129 2.11 -0.61 -13.49
CA ARG A 129 3.44 -0.05 -13.73
C ARG A 129 4.41 -0.74 -12.78
N CYS A 130 5.61 -1.08 -13.24
CA CYS A 130 6.61 -1.80 -12.46
C CYS A 130 7.93 -1.02 -12.47
N GLY A 131 8.69 -1.13 -11.39
CA GLY A 131 9.99 -0.50 -11.25
C GLY A 131 10.83 -1.15 -10.17
N TRP A 132 12.08 -0.72 -10.06
CA TRP A 132 13.00 -1.24 -9.06
C TRP A 132 12.55 -0.90 -7.62
N PHE A 133 13.06 -1.66 -6.66
CA PHE A 133 12.79 -1.42 -5.25
C PHE A 133 13.29 -0.04 -4.83
N ASP A 134 12.42 0.73 -4.19
CA ASP A 134 12.73 2.07 -3.69
C ASP A 134 12.92 2.03 -2.17
N SER A 135 14.18 1.98 -1.74
CA SER A 135 14.50 1.88 -0.31
C SER A 135 14.26 3.18 0.45
N VAL A 136 14.33 4.34 -0.24
CA VAL A 136 14.05 5.64 0.39
C VAL A 136 12.57 5.73 0.75
N LEU A 137 11.71 5.42 -0.22
CA LEU A 137 10.26 5.40 -0.04
C LEU A 137 9.84 4.38 1.02
N VAL A 138 10.36 3.14 0.93
CA VAL A 138 10.02 2.08 1.89
C VAL A 138 10.45 2.47 3.29
N ARG A 139 11.67 2.99 3.48
CA ARG A 139 12.15 3.46 4.78
C ARG A 139 11.25 4.53 5.37
N GLN A 140 10.84 5.50 4.57
CA GLN A 140 9.94 6.56 5.01
C GLN A 140 8.57 6.01 5.41
N ALA A 141 7.99 5.12 4.59
CA ALA A 141 6.71 4.49 4.88
C ALA A 141 6.76 3.65 6.19
N LEU A 142 7.85 2.94 6.43
CA LEU A 142 8.05 2.16 7.66
C LEU A 142 8.11 3.05 8.90
N ILE A 143 8.87 4.15 8.83
CA ILE A 143 9.00 5.10 9.94
C ILE A 143 7.64 5.73 10.26
N GLN A 144 6.94 6.22 9.24
CA GLN A 144 5.65 6.87 9.42
C GLN A 144 4.57 5.91 9.90
N SER A 145 4.57 4.68 9.40
CA SER A 145 3.62 3.64 9.84
C SER A 145 3.92 3.06 11.22
N GLY A 146 5.10 3.34 11.80
CA GLY A 146 5.56 2.71 13.03
C GLY A 146 5.78 1.20 12.88
N ALA A 147 6.14 0.75 11.68
CA ALA A 147 6.33 -0.67 11.40
C ALA A 147 7.46 -1.27 12.25
N THR A 148 7.19 -2.42 12.85
CA THR A 148 8.13 -3.16 13.70
C THR A 148 8.83 -4.30 12.95
N GLY A 149 8.38 -4.60 11.75
CA GLY A 149 8.97 -5.62 10.89
C GLY A 149 8.50 -5.50 9.44
N ILE A 150 9.22 -6.18 8.54
CA ILE A 150 8.94 -6.23 7.11
C ILE A 150 8.76 -7.68 6.68
N ALA A 151 7.69 -7.95 5.92
CA ALA A 151 7.56 -9.15 5.12
C ALA A 151 7.88 -8.81 3.66
N LEU A 152 9.06 -9.21 3.20
CA LEU A 152 9.48 -9.03 1.82
C LEU A 152 8.91 -10.16 0.96
N THR A 153 8.10 -9.82 -0.02
CA THR A 153 7.41 -10.76 -0.91
C THR A 153 7.93 -10.67 -2.34
N LYS A 154 7.58 -11.65 -3.17
CA LYS A 154 7.90 -11.62 -4.62
C LYS A 154 9.41 -11.57 -4.94
N ILE A 155 10.26 -12.05 -4.05
CA ILE A 155 11.71 -12.06 -4.26
C ILE A 155 12.10 -13.03 -5.40
N ASP A 156 11.33 -14.09 -5.55
CA ASP A 156 11.41 -15.09 -6.62
C ASP A 156 11.30 -14.50 -8.03
N VAL A 157 10.55 -13.41 -8.18
CA VAL A 157 10.42 -12.68 -9.45
C VAL A 157 11.76 -12.15 -9.94
N LEU A 158 12.64 -11.80 -9.00
CA LEU A 158 13.95 -11.24 -9.32
C LEU A 158 14.99 -12.28 -9.72
N ASP A 159 14.72 -13.57 -9.55
CA ASP A 159 15.66 -14.65 -9.89
C ASP A 159 15.99 -14.71 -11.38
N GLN A 160 15.14 -14.17 -12.23
CA GLN A 160 15.32 -14.16 -13.68
C GLN A 160 16.07 -12.93 -14.21
N PHE A 161 16.62 -12.09 -13.33
CA PHE A 161 17.37 -10.89 -13.69
C PHE A 161 18.85 -11.07 -13.36
N ASP A 162 19.71 -10.82 -14.34
CA ASP A 162 21.16 -10.86 -14.16
C ASP A 162 21.67 -9.72 -13.29
N GLU A 163 21.00 -8.56 -13.35
CA GLU A 163 21.30 -7.38 -12.59
C GLU A 163 20.03 -6.90 -11.88
N ILE A 164 20.15 -6.61 -10.57
CA ILE A 164 19.08 -6.07 -9.74
C ILE A 164 19.54 -4.71 -9.22
N LYS A 165 18.70 -3.70 -9.43
CA LYS A 165 18.95 -2.35 -8.94
C LYS A 165 18.01 -2.00 -7.78
N MET A 166 18.48 -1.12 -6.92
CA MET A 166 17.72 -0.60 -5.78
C MET A 166 17.99 0.89 -5.66
N CYS A 167 16.92 1.69 -5.61
CA CYS A 167 17.05 3.11 -5.34
C CYS A 167 17.48 3.33 -3.87
N VAL A 168 18.56 4.07 -3.65
CA VAL A 168 19.12 4.36 -2.31
C VAL A 168 19.13 5.86 -1.99
N GLY A 169 18.83 6.71 -2.97
CA GLY A 169 18.77 8.16 -2.84
C GLY A 169 18.13 8.79 -4.05
N TYR A 170 17.79 10.06 -3.96
CA TYR A 170 17.31 10.87 -5.08
C TYR A 170 18.24 12.05 -5.29
N ASN A 171 18.31 12.52 -6.53
CA ASN A 171 18.95 13.76 -6.87
C ASN A 171 17.89 14.78 -7.28
N LEU A 172 17.72 15.82 -6.50
CA LEU A 172 16.80 16.91 -6.75
C LEU A 172 17.59 18.17 -7.08
N ASN A 173 17.54 18.61 -8.33
CA ASN A 173 18.26 19.81 -8.80
C ASN A 173 19.76 19.79 -8.51
N GLY A 174 20.42 18.63 -8.66
CA GLY A 174 21.85 18.46 -8.40
C GLY A 174 22.22 18.24 -6.92
N LYS A 175 21.23 18.22 -6.03
CA LYS A 175 21.43 17.92 -4.61
C LYS A 175 20.91 16.52 -4.29
N GLU A 176 21.75 15.71 -3.66
CA GLU A 176 21.35 14.40 -3.16
C GLU A 176 20.43 14.54 -1.94
N ILE A 177 19.31 13.81 -1.94
CA ILE A 177 18.33 13.76 -0.85
C ILE A 177 18.01 12.30 -0.52
N ASP A 178 17.71 12.03 0.75
CA ASP A 178 17.41 10.70 1.28
C ASP A 178 15.98 10.57 1.83
N TYR A 179 15.09 11.45 1.38
CA TYR A 179 13.67 11.47 1.70
C TYR A 179 12.82 11.56 0.43
N TYR A 180 11.60 11.05 0.49
CA TYR A 180 10.63 11.17 -0.59
C TYR A 180 9.97 12.56 -0.54
N PRO A 181 10.12 13.40 -1.58
CA PRO A 181 9.52 14.73 -1.60
C PRO A 181 8.01 14.69 -1.51
N SER A 182 7.42 15.67 -0.81
CA SER A 182 5.96 15.78 -0.67
C SER A 182 5.28 16.54 -1.83
N SER A 183 6.05 17.31 -2.60
CA SER A 183 5.49 18.08 -3.71
C SER A 183 5.56 17.27 -5.02
N GLU A 184 4.48 17.29 -5.80
CA GLU A 184 4.44 16.66 -7.13
C GLU A 184 5.48 17.28 -8.07
N GLN A 185 5.72 18.59 -7.94
CA GLN A 185 6.71 19.31 -8.73
C GLN A 185 8.12 18.80 -8.45
N ASP A 186 8.49 18.60 -7.18
CA ASP A 186 9.80 18.07 -6.82
C ASP A 186 9.93 16.60 -7.26
N LEU A 187 8.87 15.79 -7.11
CA LEU A 187 8.84 14.40 -7.57
C LEU A 187 9.03 14.25 -9.08
N SER A 188 8.63 15.24 -9.87
CA SER A 188 8.86 15.25 -11.32
C SER A 188 10.31 15.59 -11.71
N LEU A 189 11.09 16.16 -10.79
CA LEU A 189 12.46 16.64 -11.02
C LEU A 189 13.53 15.73 -10.41
N ILE A 190 13.13 14.69 -9.66
CA ILE A 190 14.10 13.76 -9.04
C ILE A 190 14.64 12.75 -10.04
N HIS A 191 15.93 12.47 -9.91
CA HIS A 191 16.62 11.35 -10.54
C HIS A 191 17.05 10.36 -9.47
N ILE A 192 16.93 9.07 -9.75
CA ILE A 192 17.31 8.01 -8.80
C ILE A 192 18.82 7.84 -8.73
N SER A 193 19.35 7.60 -7.53
CA SER A 193 20.70 7.14 -7.29
C SER A 193 20.67 5.63 -6.98
N GLU A 194 21.35 4.85 -7.80
CA GLU A 194 21.34 3.38 -7.72
C GLU A 194 22.76 2.84 -7.53
N PRO A 195 23.06 2.13 -6.43
CA PRO A 195 24.24 1.28 -6.40
C PRO A 195 23.99 0.03 -7.25
N THR A 196 24.81 -0.18 -8.23
CA THR A 196 24.82 -1.39 -9.04
C THR A 196 25.47 -2.53 -8.24
N ARG A 197 24.74 -3.62 -7.99
CA ARG A 197 25.32 -4.87 -7.51
C ARG A 197 25.24 -5.89 -8.63
N HIS A 198 26.40 -6.35 -9.08
CA HIS A 198 26.50 -7.53 -9.94
C HIS A 198 26.42 -8.79 -9.07
N ARG A 199 25.66 -9.79 -9.53
CA ARG A 199 25.77 -11.15 -8.98
C ARG A 199 27.16 -11.67 -9.36
N GLY A 200 28.01 -11.85 -8.37
CA GLY A 200 29.26 -12.61 -8.51
C GLY A 200 28.99 -14.11 -8.49
#